data_b553216dfc729b203cc08fd09c789d87
#
_entry.id   b553216dfc729b203cc08fd09c789d87
#
_cell.length_a   1.000
_cell.length_b   1.000
_cell.length_c   1.000
_cell.angle_alpha   90.00
_cell.angle_beta   90.00
_cell.angle_gamma   90.00
#
_symmetry.space_group_name_H-M   'P 1'
#
loop_
_entity.id
_entity.type
_entity.pdbx_description
1 polymer ?
#
loop_
_entity_poly.entity_id
_entity_poly.type
_entity_poly.pdbx_seq_one_letter_code
_entity_poly.pdbx_strand_id
1 'polypeptide(L)'
;MNNKKVSLHFFACILFGTFLGMSTVVNASSTSNKELGLNAQSAIAVDPKTHQVLYAKNTNEVLPIASISKLLTVYMVLNEIHSHKLNWNDKVDISKDLQDFSLDNTYANVPLSSSKSYTVKQLYEAALIYSANGAALALGDKISNNDSTKLVKMMYLEARKMGIKDAKLYNACGLKKW
;
A
#
# COMPACT_ATOMS: atom_id res chain seq x y z
N MET A 1 -6.31 63.81 -58.36
CA MET A 1 -6.38 63.46 -56.92
C MET A 1 -6.06 61.98 -56.81
N ASN A 2 -4.79 61.66 -56.58
CA ASN A 2 -4.28 60.30 -56.61
C ASN A 2 -3.99 59.83 -55.19
N ASN A 3 -4.74 58.84 -54.69
CA ASN A 3 -4.45 58.13 -53.45
C ASN A 3 -3.49 56.96 -53.70
N LYS A 4 -2.24 57.10 -53.31
CA LYS A 4 -1.27 56.04 -53.31
C LYS A 4 -1.47 55.18 -52.02
N LYS A 5 -1.86 53.91 -52.22
CA LYS A 5 -1.88 52.91 -51.17
C LYS A 5 -0.44 52.48 -50.85
N VAL A 6 0.00 52.71 -49.66
CA VAL A 6 1.26 52.15 -49.13
C VAL A 6 0.98 50.75 -48.58
N SER A 7 1.57 49.75 -49.24
CA SER A 7 1.51 48.34 -48.79
C SER A 7 2.57 48.16 -47.74
N LEU A 8 2.12 47.91 -46.52
CA LEU A 8 2.98 47.57 -45.38
C LEU A 8 3.18 46.04 -45.32
N HIS A 9 4.35 45.59 -45.75
CA HIS A 9 4.73 44.19 -45.64
C HIS A 9 5.20 43.95 -44.22
N PHE A 10 4.39 43.24 -43.44
CA PHE A 10 4.77 42.74 -42.15
C PHE A 10 5.66 41.49 -42.34
N PHE A 11 6.94 41.64 -42.08
CA PHE A 11 7.88 40.52 -41.97
C PHE A 11 7.67 39.88 -40.60
N ALA A 12 6.93 38.76 -40.56
CA ALA A 12 6.81 37.95 -39.38
C ALA A 12 8.06 37.08 -39.28
N CYS A 13 9.02 37.47 -38.44
CA CYS A 13 10.11 36.62 -38.02
C CYS A 13 9.56 35.56 -37.05
N ILE A 14 9.34 34.34 -37.56
CA ILE A 14 9.06 33.18 -36.73
C ILE A 14 10.39 32.75 -36.09
N LEU A 15 10.62 33.17 -34.83
CA LEU A 15 11.65 32.62 -33.97
C LEU A 15 11.20 31.24 -33.53
N PHE A 16 11.69 30.21 -34.22
CA PHE A 16 11.60 28.82 -33.79
C PHE A 16 12.58 28.65 -32.64
N GLY A 17 12.10 28.93 -31.41
CA GLY A 17 12.82 28.59 -30.19
C GLY A 17 12.86 27.09 -30.03
N THR A 18 13.95 26.46 -30.40
CA THR A 18 14.24 25.07 -30.03
C THR A 18 14.42 25.01 -28.53
N PHE A 19 13.35 24.67 -27.84
CA PHE A 19 13.39 24.31 -26.43
C PHE A 19 14.09 22.95 -26.34
N LEU A 20 15.41 22.95 -26.25
CA LEU A 20 16.16 21.78 -25.82
C LEU A 20 15.73 21.45 -24.40
N GLY A 21 14.78 20.53 -24.28
CA GLY A 21 14.45 19.91 -23.02
C GLY A 21 15.70 19.24 -22.47
N MET A 22 16.39 19.90 -21.55
CA MET A 22 17.36 19.23 -20.69
C MET A 22 16.59 18.24 -19.84
N SER A 23 16.50 16.99 -20.32
CA SER A 23 16.18 15.86 -19.48
C SER A 23 17.29 15.77 -18.44
N THR A 24 17.03 16.30 -17.26
CA THR A 24 17.89 16.01 -16.11
C THR A 24 17.75 14.51 -15.84
N VAL A 25 18.70 13.75 -16.36
CA VAL A 25 18.94 12.39 -15.93
C VAL A 25 19.29 12.53 -14.45
N VAL A 26 18.33 12.25 -13.58
CA VAL A 26 18.62 12.06 -12.17
C VAL A 26 19.48 10.81 -12.12
N ASN A 27 20.79 11.03 -12.15
CA ASN A 27 21.76 10.00 -11.79
C ASN A 27 21.44 9.64 -10.35
N ALA A 28 20.75 8.52 -10.16
CA ALA A 28 20.73 7.85 -8.88
C ALA A 28 22.18 7.59 -8.53
N SER A 29 22.76 8.45 -7.68
CA SER A 29 24.07 8.23 -7.11
C SER A 29 24.07 6.81 -6.57
N SER A 30 24.90 5.96 -7.16
CA SER A 30 25.19 4.64 -6.63
C SER A 30 25.78 4.86 -5.24
N THR A 31 24.91 4.88 -4.23
CA THR A 31 25.33 4.76 -2.85
C THR A 31 26.15 3.50 -2.79
N SER A 32 27.41 3.63 -2.41
CA SER A 32 28.33 2.53 -2.16
C SER A 32 27.56 1.47 -1.38
N ASN A 33 27.20 0.37 -2.05
CA ASN A 33 26.60 -0.80 -1.42
C ASN A 33 27.67 -1.43 -0.52
N LYS A 34 27.89 -0.82 0.63
CA LYS A 34 28.62 -1.49 1.71
C LYS A 34 27.79 -2.72 2.03
N GLU A 35 28.28 -3.88 1.65
CA GLU A 35 27.60 -5.13 1.91
C GLU A 35 27.43 -5.27 3.42
N LEU A 36 26.21 -5.07 3.91
CA LEU A 36 25.90 -5.11 5.34
C LEU A 36 25.85 -6.54 5.88
N GLY A 37 26.17 -7.55 5.06
CA GLY A 37 26.12 -8.95 5.45
C GLY A 37 24.74 -9.44 5.90
N LEU A 38 23.66 -8.77 5.46
CA LEU A 38 22.31 -9.13 5.84
C LEU A 38 21.89 -10.48 5.27
N ASN A 39 21.49 -11.39 6.14
CA ASN A 39 20.97 -12.71 5.77
C ASN A 39 19.48 -12.64 5.36
N ALA A 40 19.07 -11.56 4.67
CA ALA A 40 17.73 -11.40 4.10
C ALA A 40 17.81 -11.57 2.58
N GLN A 41 16.78 -12.16 1.95
CA GLN A 41 16.71 -12.28 0.49
C GLN A 41 16.55 -10.90 -0.16
N SER A 42 15.73 -10.04 0.43
CA SER A 42 15.51 -8.66 0.00
C SER A 42 15.51 -7.73 1.21
N ALA A 43 16.02 -6.51 1.04
CA ALA A 43 16.02 -5.49 2.08
C ALA A 43 16.06 -4.09 1.46
N ILE A 44 15.39 -3.13 2.13
CA ILE A 44 15.45 -1.72 1.79
C ILE A 44 15.48 -0.88 3.07
N ALA A 45 16.29 0.15 3.09
CA ALA A 45 16.24 1.20 4.11
C ALA A 45 16.08 2.55 3.43
N VAL A 46 15.13 3.34 3.90
CA VAL A 46 14.78 4.64 3.32
C VAL A 46 14.72 5.67 4.44
N ASP A 47 15.31 6.84 4.23
CA ASP A 47 15.11 7.98 5.11
C ASP A 47 13.69 8.51 4.92
N PRO A 48 12.85 8.55 5.97
CA PRO A 48 11.44 8.92 5.86
C PRO A 48 11.23 10.43 5.59
N LYS A 49 12.24 11.27 5.82
CA LYS A 49 12.15 12.72 5.59
C LYS A 49 12.60 13.12 4.19
N THR A 50 13.69 12.52 3.74
CA THR A 50 14.30 12.86 2.43
C THR A 50 13.88 11.91 1.32
N HIS A 51 13.26 10.78 1.65
CA HIS A 51 12.95 9.66 0.75
C HIS A 51 14.18 9.05 0.08
N GLN A 52 15.37 9.34 0.60
CA GLN A 52 16.63 8.78 0.09
C GLN A 52 16.71 7.29 0.44
N VAL A 53 17.01 6.46 -0.54
CA VAL A 53 17.34 5.05 -0.32
C VAL A 53 18.73 4.96 0.26
N LEU A 54 18.85 4.51 1.52
CA LEU A 54 20.10 4.35 2.25
C LEU A 54 20.74 2.98 1.99
N TYR A 55 19.92 1.98 1.75
CA TYR A 55 20.34 0.62 1.42
C TYR A 55 19.28 -0.08 0.57
N ALA A 56 19.71 -0.90 -0.37
CA ALA A 56 18.83 -1.68 -1.24
C ALA A 56 19.49 -3.02 -1.59
N LYS A 57 18.76 -4.13 -1.39
CA LYS A 57 19.14 -5.48 -1.79
C LYS A 57 17.91 -6.16 -2.40
N ASN A 58 18.01 -6.57 -3.66
CA ASN A 58 16.95 -7.31 -4.37
C ASN A 58 15.55 -6.71 -4.23
N THR A 59 15.41 -5.39 -4.22
CA THR A 59 14.17 -4.68 -3.90
C THR A 59 13.04 -4.89 -4.91
N ASN A 60 13.35 -5.38 -6.11
CA ASN A 60 12.38 -5.68 -7.17
C ASN A 60 12.03 -7.16 -7.24
N GLU A 61 12.59 -8.00 -6.38
CA GLU A 61 12.28 -9.42 -6.35
C GLU A 61 10.90 -9.67 -5.72
N VAL A 62 10.08 -10.47 -6.39
CA VAL A 62 8.75 -10.85 -5.89
C VAL A 62 8.90 -12.02 -4.94
N LEU A 63 8.75 -11.75 -3.65
CA LEU A 63 8.93 -12.72 -2.57
C LEU A 63 7.63 -12.91 -1.77
N PRO A 64 7.45 -14.07 -1.12
CA PRO A 64 6.41 -14.26 -0.13
C PRO A 64 6.64 -13.32 1.06
N ILE A 65 5.71 -12.42 1.32
CA ILE A 65 5.83 -11.41 2.37
C ILE A 65 5.06 -11.74 3.65
N ALA A 66 4.29 -12.83 3.65
CA ALA A 66 3.53 -13.32 4.80
C ALA A 66 2.79 -12.18 5.54
N SER A 67 3.01 -12.03 6.83
CA SER A 67 2.34 -11.03 7.69
C SER A 67 2.57 -9.58 7.32
N ILE A 68 3.56 -9.25 6.49
CA ILE A 68 3.72 -7.88 5.96
C ILE A 68 2.48 -7.47 5.16
N SER A 69 1.74 -8.44 4.58
CA SER A 69 0.46 -8.20 3.90
C SER A 69 -0.58 -7.50 4.76
N LYS A 70 -0.53 -7.65 6.09
CA LYS A 70 -1.43 -6.97 7.04
C LYS A 70 -1.29 -5.46 7.00
N LEU A 71 -0.12 -4.94 6.62
CA LEU A 71 0.06 -3.49 6.45
C LEU A 71 -0.91 -2.93 5.40
N LEU A 72 -1.16 -3.67 4.32
CA LEU A 72 -2.16 -3.26 3.33
C LEU A 72 -3.58 -3.28 3.92
N THR A 73 -3.93 -4.31 4.66
CA THR A 73 -5.24 -4.42 5.32
C THR A 73 -5.49 -3.27 6.30
N VAL A 74 -4.53 -3.01 7.20
CA VAL A 74 -4.68 -1.92 8.19
C VAL A 74 -4.65 -0.55 7.54
N TYR A 75 -3.91 -0.38 6.45
CA TYR A 75 -3.93 0.85 5.65
C TYR A 75 -5.31 1.08 5.02
N MET A 76 -5.95 0.05 4.47
CA MET A 76 -7.32 0.14 3.96
C MET A 76 -8.31 0.50 5.05
N VAL A 77 -8.17 -0.08 6.26
CA VAL A 77 -8.98 0.29 7.44
C VAL A 77 -8.80 1.78 7.78
N LEU A 78 -7.56 2.29 7.77
CA LEU A 78 -7.29 3.72 8.00
C LEU A 78 -7.95 4.60 6.94
N ASN A 79 -7.96 4.19 5.68
CA ASN A 79 -8.63 4.92 4.60
C ASN A 79 -10.16 4.99 4.82
N GLU A 80 -10.78 3.88 5.26
CA GLU A 80 -12.21 3.87 5.61
C GLU A 80 -12.51 4.77 6.82
N ILE A 81 -11.62 4.83 7.80
CA ILE A 81 -11.73 5.74 8.96
C ILE A 81 -11.54 7.19 8.52
N HIS A 82 -10.52 7.48 7.72
CA HIS A 82 -10.25 8.82 7.21
C HIS A 82 -11.41 9.37 6.35
N SER A 83 -12.07 8.49 5.60
CA SER A 83 -13.26 8.83 4.80
C SER A 83 -14.57 8.83 5.59
N HIS A 84 -14.52 8.71 6.91
CA HIS A 84 -15.68 8.67 7.82
C HIS A 84 -16.69 7.54 7.55
N LYS A 85 -16.29 6.48 6.87
CA LYS A 85 -17.10 5.29 6.64
C LYS A 85 -16.99 4.25 7.75
N LEU A 86 -15.94 4.36 8.57
CA LEU A 86 -15.66 3.51 9.70
C LEU A 86 -15.16 4.37 10.85
N ASN A 87 -15.41 3.96 12.10
CA ASN A 87 -14.90 4.62 13.30
C ASN A 87 -14.12 3.64 14.18
N TRP A 88 -13.16 4.16 14.94
CA TRP A 88 -12.36 3.36 15.87
C TRP A 88 -13.19 2.57 16.88
N ASN A 89 -14.34 3.11 17.28
CA ASN A 89 -15.25 2.50 18.27
C ASN A 89 -16.32 1.59 17.67
N ASP A 90 -16.39 1.50 16.34
CA ASP A 90 -17.33 0.61 15.68
C ASP A 90 -17.07 -0.84 16.10
N LYS A 91 -18.17 -1.57 16.30
CA LYS A 91 -18.12 -2.96 16.74
C LYS A 91 -17.96 -3.90 15.55
N VAL A 92 -17.21 -4.94 15.80
CA VAL A 92 -16.95 -6.04 14.89
C VAL A 92 -17.28 -7.33 15.65
N ASP A 93 -18.23 -8.08 15.13
CA ASP A 93 -18.59 -9.38 15.65
C ASP A 93 -17.65 -10.44 15.07
N ILE A 94 -17.36 -11.45 15.87
CA ILE A 94 -16.45 -12.53 15.50
C ILE A 94 -17.29 -13.78 15.18
N SER A 95 -17.11 -14.34 13.99
CA SER A 95 -17.76 -15.60 13.64
C SER A 95 -17.17 -16.76 14.45
N LYS A 96 -17.90 -17.87 14.54
CA LYS A 96 -17.40 -19.08 15.21
C LYS A 96 -16.13 -19.61 14.55
N ASP A 97 -16.09 -19.63 13.22
CA ASP A 97 -14.92 -20.08 12.45
C ASP A 97 -13.70 -19.22 12.74
N LEU A 98 -13.90 -17.90 12.82
CA LEU A 98 -12.82 -16.95 13.12
C LEU A 98 -12.34 -17.08 14.57
N GLN A 99 -13.25 -17.34 15.51
CA GLN A 99 -12.88 -17.70 16.89
C GLN A 99 -11.99 -18.94 16.90
N ASP A 100 -12.43 -20.03 16.27
CA ASP A 100 -11.70 -21.29 16.26
C ASP A 100 -10.32 -21.15 15.61
N PHE A 101 -10.23 -20.40 14.51
CA PHE A 101 -8.95 -20.04 13.90
C PHE A 101 -8.07 -19.20 14.82
N SER A 102 -8.63 -18.28 15.60
CA SER A 102 -7.85 -17.44 16.52
C SER A 102 -7.23 -18.21 17.68
N LEU A 103 -7.73 -19.40 17.96
CA LEU A 103 -7.24 -20.31 19.00
C LEU A 103 -6.17 -21.29 18.47
N ASP A 104 -5.93 -21.33 17.15
CA ASP A 104 -4.90 -22.16 16.55
C ASP A 104 -3.51 -21.57 16.82
N ASN A 105 -2.73 -22.27 17.63
CA ASN A 105 -1.40 -21.86 18.04
C ASN A 105 -0.32 -22.02 16.95
N THR A 106 -0.66 -22.57 15.79
CA THR A 106 0.28 -22.64 14.65
C THR A 106 0.50 -21.30 13.98
N TYR A 107 -0.37 -20.33 14.25
CA TYR A 107 -0.33 -18.99 13.68
C TYR A 107 -0.18 -17.92 14.77
N ALA A 108 0.40 -16.77 14.39
CA ALA A 108 0.39 -15.60 15.24
C ALA A 108 -1.07 -15.11 15.41
N ASN A 109 -1.60 -15.21 16.64
CA ASN A 109 -2.96 -14.86 16.98
C ASN A 109 -3.07 -14.25 18.38
N VAL A 110 -4.20 -13.63 18.65
CA VAL A 110 -4.74 -13.39 19.98
C VAL A 110 -6.10 -14.08 20.05
N PRO A 111 -6.48 -14.75 21.17
CA PRO A 111 -7.77 -15.39 21.31
C PRO A 111 -8.92 -14.39 21.11
N LEU A 112 -9.81 -14.69 20.17
CA LEU A 112 -11.05 -13.95 19.94
C LEU A 112 -12.23 -14.82 20.35
N SER A 113 -13.32 -14.21 20.78
CA SER A 113 -14.54 -14.92 21.19
C SER A 113 -15.73 -14.48 20.34
N SER A 114 -16.49 -15.45 19.82
CA SER A 114 -17.72 -15.19 19.09
C SER A 114 -18.89 -14.72 19.98
N SER A 115 -18.73 -14.80 21.32
CA SER A 115 -19.69 -14.24 22.27
C SER A 115 -19.45 -12.77 22.62
N LYS A 116 -18.43 -12.15 22.01
CA LYS A 116 -18.03 -10.75 22.27
C LYS A 116 -17.84 -10.00 20.96
N SER A 117 -18.17 -8.72 21.00
CA SER A 117 -17.80 -7.78 19.94
C SER A 117 -16.53 -7.01 20.32
N TYR A 118 -15.67 -6.80 19.39
CA TYR A 118 -14.43 -6.01 19.55
C TYR A 118 -14.56 -4.70 18.80
N THR A 119 -13.86 -3.66 19.28
CA THR A 119 -13.78 -2.42 18.50
C THR A 119 -12.81 -2.56 17.35
N VAL A 120 -13.00 -1.77 16.29
CA VAL A 120 -12.04 -1.64 15.19
C VAL A 120 -10.64 -1.35 15.74
N LYS A 121 -10.54 -0.44 16.74
CA LYS A 121 -9.25 -0.11 17.39
C LYS A 121 -8.59 -1.33 18.02
N GLN A 122 -9.32 -2.13 18.79
CA GLN A 122 -8.76 -3.33 19.44
C GLN A 122 -8.22 -4.34 18.43
N LEU A 123 -8.97 -4.57 17.35
CA LEU A 123 -8.53 -5.49 16.28
C LEU A 123 -7.34 -4.91 15.49
N TYR A 124 -7.35 -3.61 15.23
CA TYR A 124 -6.24 -2.93 14.58
C TYR A 124 -4.94 -3.06 15.37
N GLU A 125 -4.99 -2.79 16.68
CA GLU A 125 -3.85 -2.93 17.57
C GLU A 125 -3.38 -4.39 17.66
N ALA A 126 -4.31 -5.35 17.75
CA ALA A 126 -3.97 -6.77 17.76
C ALA A 126 -3.30 -7.23 16.46
N ALA A 127 -3.78 -6.75 15.30
CA ALA A 127 -3.19 -7.08 14.01
C ALA A 127 -1.77 -6.51 13.84
N LEU A 128 -1.50 -5.30 14.34
CA LEU A 128 -0.19 -4.64 14.19
C LEU A 128 0.81 -5.09 15.27
N ILE A 129 0.40 -5.16 16.54
CA ILE A 129 1.33 -5.37 17.65
C ILE A 129 1.65 -6.86 17.80
N TYR A 130 0.62 -7.71 17.73
CA TYR A 130 0.75 -9.16 17.90
C TYR A 130 0.78 -9.92 16.57
N SER A 131 0.68 -9.20 15.45
CA SER A 131 0.53 -9.81 14.12
C SER A 131 -0.65 -10.79 14.05
N ALA A 132 -1.70 -10.58 14.86
CA ALA A 132 -2.83 -11.49 15.01
C ALA A 132 -3.59 -11.66 13.68
N ASN A 133 -3.55 -12.89 13.15
CA ASN A 133 -4.19 -13.21 11.88
C ASN A 133 -5.71 -13.10 11.96
N GLY A 134 -6.31 -13.60 13.04
CA GLY A 134 -7.75 -13.51 13.28
C GLY A 134 -8.26 -12.07 13.34
N ALA A 135 -7.47 -11.16 13.96
CA ALA A 135 -7.82 -9.76 14.03
C ALA A 135 -7.76 -9.07 12.64
N ALA A 136 -6.75 -9.40 11.84
CA ALA A 136 -6.64 -8.90 10.47
C ALA A 136 -7.80 -9.39 9.58
N LEU A 137 -8.19 -10.66 9.71
CA LEU A 137 -9.34 -11.23 9.00
C LEU A 137 -10.63 -10.53 9.41
N ALA A 138 -10.89 -10.36 10.72
CA ALA A 138 -12.06 -9.65 11.23
C ALA A 138 -12.17 -8.22 10.68
N LEU A 139 -11.04 -7.50 10.58
CA LEU A 139 -11.00 -6.18 9.95
C LEU A 139 -11.28 -6.23 8.45
N GLY A 140 -10.74 -7.22 7.76
CA GLY A 140 -11.02 -7.48 6.35
C GLY A 140 -12.51 -7.71 6.09
N ASP A 141 -13.13 -8.57 6.89
CA ASP A 141 -14.56 -8.88 6.86
C ASP A 141 -15.40 -7.62 7.10
N LYS A 142 -15.00 -6.79 8.07
CA LYS A 142 -15.69 -5.53 8.38
C LYS A 142 -15.73 -4.57 7.19
N ILE A 143 -14.61 -4.34 6.52
CA ILE A 143 -14.53 -3.38 5.40
C ILE A 143 -15.09 -3.94 4.09
N SER A 144 -15.18 -5.25 3.96
CA SER A 144 -15.74 -5.91 2.77
C SER A 144 -17.20 -6.33 2.92
N ASN A 145 -17.80 -6.19 4.12
CA ASN A 145 -19.12 -6.73 4.49
C ASN A 145 -19.16 -8.27 4.41
N ASN A 146 -18.16 -8.94 4.94
CA ASN A 146 -17.99 -10.40 4.93
C ASN A 146 -17.88 -11.03 3.53
N ASP A 147 -17.44 -10.26 2.54
CA ASP A 147 -17.21 -10.75 1.18
C ASP A 147 -15.71 -10.83 0.90
N SER A 148 -15.16 -12.04 0.97
CA SER A 148 -13.73 -12.30 0.74
C SER A 148 -13.28 -11.96 -0.69
N THR A 149 -14.14 -12.17 -1.69
CA THR A 149 -13.85 -11.82 -3.09
C THR A 149 -13.75 -10.31 -3.27
N LYS A 150 -14.70 -9.58 -2.66
CA LYS A 150 -14.68 -8.13 -2.63
C LYS A 150 -13.44 -7.61 -1.90
N LEU A 151 -13.07 -8.21 -0.76
CA LEU A 151 -11.85 -7.84 -0.02
C LEU A 151 -10.61 -7.94 -0.90
N VAL A 152 -10.40 -9.10 -1.52
CA VAL A 152 -9.23 -9.34 -2.39
C VAL A 152 -9.20 -8.34 -3.55
N LYS A 153 -10.35 -8.05 -4.17
CA LYS A 153 -10.45 -7.01 -5.21
C LYS A 153 -10.08 -5.62 -4.68
N MET A 154 -10.54 -5.24 -3.49
CA MET A 154 -10.17 -3.98 -2.85
C MET A 154 -8.66 -3.92 -2.58
N MET A 155 -8.07 -4.99 -2.06
CA MET A 155 -6.63 -5.09 -1.82
C MET A 155 -5.82 -4.91 -3.11
N TYR A 156 -6.21 -5.56 -4.21
CA TYR A 156 -5.56 -5.37 -5.52
C TYR A 156 -5.65 -3.95 -6.04
N LEU A 157 -6.82 -3.31 -5.90
CA LEU A 157 -7.00 -1.92 -6.32
C LEU A 157 -6.10 -0.98 -5.50
N GLU A 158 -6.00 -1.21 -4.19
CA GLU A 158 -5.16 -0.38 -3.32
C GLU A 158 -3.67 -0.58 -3.59
N ALA A 159 -3.22 -1.83 -3.74
CA ALA A 159 -1.85 -2.13 -4.13
C ALA A 159 -1.46 -1.46 -5.46
N ARG A 160 -2.36 -1.47 -6.45
CA ARG A 160 -2.12 -0.79 -7.74
C ARG A 160 -2.01 0.73 -7.60
N LYS A 161 -2.81 1.38 -6.75
CA LYS A 161 -2.67 2.81 -6.46
C LYS A 161 -1.31 3.15 -5.86
N MET A 162 -0.74 2.24 -5.09
CA MET A 162 0.62 2.33 -4.53
C MET A 162 1.72 2.00 -5.55
N GLY A 163 1.37 1.67 -6.80
CA GLY A 163 2.33 1.30 -7.84
C GLY A 163 2.75 -0.17 -7.83
N ILE A 164 2.18 -1.00 -6.95
CA ILE A 164 2.47 -2.43 -6.86
C ILE A 164 1.65 -3.19 -7.91
N LYS A 165 2.30 -3.68 -8.97
CA LYS A 165 1.62 -4.29 -10.12
C LYS A 165 1.51 -5.82 -10.02
N ASP A 166 2.49 -6.48 -9.42
CA ASP A 166 2.67 -7.93 -9.43
C ASP A 166 2.35 -8.60 -8.09
N ALA A 167 1.49 -7.95 -7.27
CA ALA A 167 1.05 -8.52 -6.00
C ALA A 167 0.24 -9.80 -6.22
N LYS A 168 0.43 -10.80 -5.35
CA LYS A 168 -0.44 -11.98 -5.22
C LYS A 168 -1.10 -11.93 -3.85
N LEU A 169 -2.36 -11.54 -3.81
CA LEU A 169 -3.13 -11.28 -2.61
C LEU A 169 -4.25 -12.32 -2.47
N TYR A 170 -4.39 -12.90 -1.29
CA TYR A 170 -5.34 -14.00 -1.04
C TYR A 170 -6.35 -13.66 0.06
N ASN A 171 -5.93 -12.94 1.10
CA ASN A 171 -6.75 -12.56 2.25
C ASN A 171 -6.11 -11.43 3.06
N ALA A 172 -6.78 -11.00 4.12
CA ALA A 172 -6.34 -9.88 4.97
C ALA A 172 -5.05 -10.13 5.77
N CYS A 173 -4.66 -11.39 5.98
CA CYS A 173 -3.53 -11.72 6.86
C CYS A 173 -2.28 -12.24 6.14
N GLY A 174 -2.35 -12.49 4.82
CA GLY A 174 -1.22 -12.92 4.00
C GLY A 174 -0.95 -14.43 4.04
N LEU A 175 -1.89 -15.24 4.50
CA LEU A 175 -1.83 -16.69 4.40
C LEU A 175 -2.29 -17.16 3.02
N LYS A 176 -1.69 -18.25 2.50
CA LYS A 176 -2.06 -18.81 1.20
C LYS A 176 -3.41 -19.55 1.24
N LYS A 177 -3.81 -20.04 2.40
CA LYS A 177 -5.10 -20.70 2.65
C LYS A 177 -5.74 -20.09 3.90
N TRP A 178 -6.93 -19.64 3.71
CA TRP A 178 -7.93 -19.32 4.71
C TRP A 178 -9.28 -19.23 4.03
#